data_36b1d562087f30b2f9c9b10d951959d9
#
_entry.id   36b1d562087f30b2f9c9b10d951959d9
#
_cell.length_a   1.000
_cell.length_b   1.000
_cell.length_c   1.000
_cell.angle_alpha   90.00
_cell.angle_beta   90.00
_cell.angle_gamma   90.00
#
_symmetry.space_group_name_H-M   'P 1'
#
loop_
_entity.id
_entity.type
_entity.pdbx_description
1 polymer ?
#
loop_
_entity_poly.entity_id
_entity_poly.type
_entity_poly.pdbx_seq_one_letter_code
_entity_poly.pdbx_strand_id
1 'polypeptide(L)'
;MKRQEQLKAMEQYAKRVLDSDTSGHDWSHIERVVNTTKTIAEGEGADLFICEAAALLHDVIDDKIVQDSAGALKELKEFLTSIEVTPEEIEAIKSIITRMSFKNHQENQELSLEGRVVQDADRLDAIGAIGIARVMCYSGSTGRPIHHPNMKPRKQMTAEEYRNGESTAIMHFYEKLLKLKELMNTDYGKKLAKGRHEFLEMYLEQFYAEWEGKR
;
A
#
# COMPACT_ATOMS: atom_id res chain seq x y z
N MET A 1 4.44 -23.58 -17.04
CA MET A 1 3.53 -23.71 -15.86
C MET A 1 2.16 -23.10 -16.14
N LYS A 2 1.10 -23.57 -15.46
CA LYS A 2 -0.22 -22.90 -15.52
C LYS A 2 -0.20 -21.59 -14.72
N ARG A 3 -1.01 -20.60 -15.12
CA ARG A 3 -1.08 -19.26 -14.44
C ARG A 3 -1.30 -19.37 -12.92
N GLN A 4 -2.20 -20.25 -12.48
CA GLN A 4 -2.45 -20.46 -11.06
C GLN A 4 -1.23 -21.02 -10.31
N GLU A 5 -0.44 -21.88 -10.95
CA GLU A 5 0.79 -22.42 -10.35
C GLU A 5 1.86 -21.32 -10.24
N GLN A 6 1.97 -20.45 -11.25
CA GLN A 6 2.87 -19.28 -11.21
C GLN A 6 2.49 -18.32 -10.07
N LEU A 7 1.22 -17.94 -9.96
CA LEU A 7 0.75 -17.07 -8.87
C LEU A 7 0.97 -17.71 -7.49
N LYS A 8 0.72 -19.01 -7.34
CA LYS A 8 1.01 -19.72 -6.09
C LYS A 8 2.50 -19.74 -5.74
N ALA A 9 3.38 -19.87 -6.73
CA ALA A 9 4.82 -19.77 -6.51
C ALA A 9 5.24 -18.36 -6.10
N MET A 10 4.66 -17.31 -6.71
CA MET A 10 4.88 -15.91 -6.33
C MET A 10 4.38 -15.62 -4.90
N GLU A 11 3.23 -16.16 -4.52
CA GLU A 11 2.71 -16.09 -3.14
C GLU A 11 3.68 -16.69 -2.13
N GLN A 12 4.22 -17.88 -2.42
CA GLN A 12 5.21 -18.53 -1.55
C GLN A 12 6.52 -17.75 -1.49
N TYR A 13 6.94 -17.14 -2.60
CA TYR A 13 8.11 -16.27 -2.64
C TYR A 13 7.91 -15.03 -1.76
N ALA A 14 6.80 -14.33 -1.93
CA ALA A 14 6.47 -13.13 -1.14
C ALA A 14 6.38 -13.45 0.35
N LYS A 15 5.67 -14.53 0.74
CA LYS A 15 5.59 -14.99 2.13
C LYS A 15 6.97 -15.18 2.75
N ARG A 16 7.88 -15.84 2.05
CA ARG A 16 9.25 -16.10 2.55
C ARG A 16 10.06 -14.82 2.74
N VAL A 17 9.92 -13.85 1.82
CA VAL A 17 10.65 -12.56 1.91
C VAL A 17 10.09 -11.69 3.05
N LEU A 18 8.77 -11.73 3.28
CA LEU A 18 8.07 -10.87 4.23
C LEU A 18 7.88 -11.51 5.61
N ASP A 19 8.33 -12.74 5.84
CA ASP A 19 8.09 -13.54 7.06
C ASP A 19 8.60 -12.86 8.35
N SER A 20 9.59 -12.01 8.25
CA SER A 20 10.18 -11.31 9.40
C SER A 20 9.70 -9.86 9.58
N ASP A 21 8.80 -9.37 8.72
CA ASP A 21 8.39 -7.98 8.79
C ASP A 21 7.39 -7.69 9.91
N THR A 22 7.69 -6.67 10.71
CA THR A 22 6.82 -6.13 11.78
C THR A 22 6.40 -4.68 11.49
N SER A 23 6.78 -4.13 10.33
CA SER A 23 6.55 -2.72 9.98
C SER A 23 5.15 -2.44 9.39
N GLY A 24 4.35 -3.50 9.16
CA GLY A 24 3.03 -3.40 8.55
C GLY A 24 3.00 -3.77 7.07
N HIS A 25 4.11 -4.29 6.53
CA HIS A 25 4.23 -4.95 5.22
C HIS A 25 4.14 -6.48 5.38
N ASP A 26 3.32 -6.93 6.31
CA ASP A 26 3.10 -8.33 6.62
C ASP A 26 2.29 -9.04 5.51
N TRP A 27 2.27 -10.37 5.56
CA TRP A 27 1.51 -11.15 4.60
C TRP A 27 0.02 -10.75 4.53
N SER A 28 -0.58 -10.37 5.67
CA SER A 28 -1.99 -9.96 5.71
C SER A 28 -2.25 -8.68 4.90
N HIS A 29 -1.27 -7.75 4.84
CA HIS A 29 -1.34 -6.60 3.94
C HIS A 29 -1.36 -7.04 2.47
N ILE A 30 -0.40 -7.88 2.07
CA ILE A 30 -0.33 -8.39 0.68
C ILE A 30 -1.64 -9.08 0.28
N GLU A 31 -2.18 -9.93 1.14
CA GLU A 31 -3.44 -10.64 0.88
C GLU A 31 -4.61 -9.67 0.63
N ARG A 32 -4.74 -8.63 1.45
CA ARG A 32 -5.78 -7.60 1.27
C ARG A 32 -5.56 -6.78 0.00
N VAL A 33 -4.32 -6.42 -0.31
CA VAL A 33 -3.99 -5.70 -1.55
C VAL A 33 -4.32 -6.56 -2.76
N VAL A 34 -3.95 -7.84 -2.79
CA VAL A 34 -4.29 -8.77 -3.88
C VAL A 34 -5.81 -8.87 -4.07
N ASN A 35 -6.58 -9.04 -2.99
CA ASN A 35 -8.03 -9.13 -3.07
C ASN A 35 -8.67 -7.84 -3.62
N THR A 36 -8.18 -6.68 -3.18
CA THR A 36 -8.64 -5.38 -3.68
C THR A 36 -8.23 -5.18 -5.14
N THR A 37 -7.01 -5.57 -5.50
CA THR A 37 -6.48 -5.54 -6.88
C THR A 37 -7.37 -6.32 -7.84
N LYS A 38 -7.78 -7.54 -7.50
CA LYS A 38 -8.70 -8.35 -8.32
C LYS A 38 -10.00 -7.60 -8.60
N THR A 39 -10.60 -7.06 -7.55
CA THR A 39 -11.86 -6.31 -7.65
C THR A 39 -11.74 -5.09 -8.56
N ILE A 40 -10.65 -4.34 -8.46
CA ILE A 40 -10.42 -3.16 -9.32
C ILE A 40 -10.09 -3.59 -10.75
N ALA A 41 -9.21 -4.59 -10.93
CA ALA A 41 -8.81 -5.08 -12.24
C ALA A 41 -10.01 -5.57 -13.07
N GLU A 42 -10.91 -6.32 -12.45
CA GLU A 42 -12.18 -6.74 -13.09
C GLU A 42 -13.04 -5.54 -13.49
N GLY A 43 -13.14 -4.53 -12.63
CA GLY A 43 -13.93 -3.32 -12.90
C GLY A 43 -13.35 -2.42 -13.99
N GLU A 44 -12.04 -2.42 -14.16
CA GLU A 44 -11.30 -1.60 -15.13
C GLU A 44 -10.93 -2.36 -16.43
N GLY A 45 -11.12 -3.69 -16.47
CA GLY A 45 -10.73 -4.53 -17.61
C GLY A 45 -9.21 -4.66 -17.78
N ALA A 46 -8.44 -4.59 -16.71
CA ALA A 46 -6.98 -4.75 -16.71
C ALA A 46 -6.57 -6.23 -16.78
N ASP A 47 -5.31 -6.50 -17.18
CA ASP A 47 -4.77 -7.86 -17.14
C ASP A 47 -4.66 -8.38 -15.73
N LEU A 48 -5.54 -9.33 -15.40
CA LEU A 48 -5.67 -9.86 -14.04
C LEU A 48 -4.39 -10.57 -13.57
N PHE A 49 -3.68 -11.27 -14.48
CA PHE A 49 -2.44 -11.98 -14.12
C PHE A 49 -1.32 -10.99 -13.76
N ILE A 50 -1.13 -9.96 -14.57
CA ILE A 50 -0.13 -8.91 -14.30
C ILE A 50 -0.46 -8.16 -13.01
N CYS A 51 -1.75 -7.82 -12.81
CA CYS A 51 -2.21 -7.16 -11.59
C CYS A 51 -1.97 -8.00 -10.34
N GLU A 52 -2.37 -9.29 -10.33
CA GLU A 52 -2.16 -10.17 -9.19
C GLU A 52 -0.67 -10.42 -8.91
N ALA A 53 0.12 -10.67 -9.95
CA ALA A 53 1.56 -10.86 -9.83
C ALA A 53 2.25 -9.63 -9.23
N ALA A 54 1.93 -8.44 -9.75
CA ALA A 54 2.50 -7.20 -9.23
C ALA A 54 2.04 -6.91 -7.79
N ALA A 55 0.76 -7.18 -7.45
CA ALA A 55 0.24 -7.04 -6.09
C ALA A 55 0.91 -8.00 -5.10
N LEU A 56 1.19 -9.25 -5.49
CA LEU A 56 1.91 -10.21 -4.66
C LEU A 56 3.36 -9.77 -4.37
N LEU A 57 3.99 -9.06 -5.31
CA LEU A 57 5.43 -8.81 -5.32
C LEU A 57 5.80 -7.34 -5.05
N HIS A 58 4.82 -6.45 -4.80
CA HIS A 58 5.10 -5.01 -4.76
C HIS A 58 6.03 -4.58 -3.61
N ASP A 59 5.99 -5.26 -2.48
CA ASP A 59 6.79 -4.93 -1.30
C ASP A 59 8.11 -5.74 -1.20
N VAL A 60 8.32 -6.80 -2.03
CA VAL A 60 9.49 -7.67 -1.89
C VAL A 60 10.83 -7.00 -2.21
N ILE A 61 10.81 -5.80 -2.79
CA ILE A 61 11.99 -4.99 -3.09
C ILE A 61 12.04 -3.67 -2.31
N ASP A 62 11.09 -3.45 -1.36
CA ASP A 62 11.05 -2.20 -0.56
C ASP A 62 12.29 -2.10 0.34
N ASP A 63 12.89 -0.91 0.43
CA ASP A 63 14.09 -0.63 1.22
C ASP A 63 13.89 -0.80 2.74
N LYS A 64 12.66 -0.94 3.20
CA LYS A 64 12.35 -1.30 4.58
C LYS A 64 12.46 -2.81 4.83
N ILE A 65 12.31 -3.61 3.77
CA ILE A 65 12.33 -5.07 3.82
C ILE A 65 13.73 -5.61 3.48
N VAL A 66 14.35 -5.04 2.44
CA VAL A 66 15.65 -5.51 1.94
C VAL A 66 16.70 -4.40 1.98
N GLN A 67 17.95 -4.76 2.31
CA GLN A 67 19.06 -3.80 2.36
C GLN A 67 19.60 -3.45 0.96
N ASP A 68 19.47 -4.37 0.00
CA ASP A 68 19.89 -4.21 -1.41
C ASP A 68 18.70 -4.45 -2.34
N SER A 69 17.96 -3.39 -2.63
CA SER A 69 16.82 -3.44 -3.55
C SER A 69 17.22 -3.81 -4.99
N ALA A 70 18.45 -3.49 -5.42
CA ALA A 70 18.92 -3.84 -6.76
C ALA A 70 19.21 -5.35 -6.87
N GLY A 71 19.86 -5.93 -5.85
CA GLY A 71 20.07 -7.38 -5.73
C GLY A 71 18.76 -8.13 -5.63
N ALA A 72 17.83 -7.67 -4.78
CA ALA A 72 16.50 -8.28 -4.65
C ALA A 72 15.72 -8.27 -5.97
N LEU A 73 15.79 -7.18 -6.75
CA LEU A 73 15.15 -7.09 -8.07
C LEU A 73 15.76 -8.09 -9.08
N LYS A 74 17.08 -8.31 -9.03
CA LYS A 74 17.75 -9.31 -9.85
C LYS A 74 17.31 -10.73 -9.48
N GLU A 75 17.31 -11.07 -8.20
CA GLU A 75 16.85 -12.37 -7.70
C GLU A 75 15.38 -12.62 -8.06
N LEU A 76 14.52 -11.60 -7.94
CA LEU A 76 13.12 -11.68 -8.35
C LEU A 76 12.99 -12.00 -9.84
N LYS A 77 13.78 -11.35 -10.71
CA LYS A 77 13.79 -11.64 -12.15
C LYS A 77 14.20 -13.08 -12.44
N GLU A 78 15.24 -13.58 -11.79
CA GLU A 78 15.71 -14.98 -11.93
C GLU A 78 14.62 -15.95 -11.46
N PHE A 79 13.96 -15.66 -10.33
CA PHE A 79 12.83 -16.45 -9.84
C PHE A 79 11.67 -16.47 -10.83
N LEU A 80 11.21 -15.32 -11.34
CA LEU A 80 10.11 -15.26 -12.32
C LEU A 80 10.43 -16.04 -13.60
N THR A 81 11.67 -15.96 -14.07
CA THR A 81 12.15 -16.75 -15.21
C THR A 81 12.08 -18.26 -14.91
N SER A 82 12.45 -18.68 -13.70
CA SER A 82 12.47 -20.09 -13.29
C SER A 82 11.07 -20.72 -13.25
N ILE A 83 10.03 -19.91 -13.06
CA ILE A 83 8.63 -20.33 -13.08
C ILE A 83 7.92 -20.06 -14.42
N GLU A 84 8.71 -19.87 -15.47
CA GLU A 84 8.23 -19.73 -16.88
C GLU A 84 7.29 -18.51 -17.11
N VAL A 85 7.49 -17.39 -16.36
CA VAL A 85 6.87 -16.10 -16.73
C VAL A 85 7.58 -15.54 -17.95
N THR A 86 6.84 -15.02 -18.92
CA THR A 86 7.45 -14.53 -20.17
C THR A 86 8.28 -13.26 -19.92
N PRO A 87 9.30 -12.98 -20.77
CA PRO A 87 10.12 -11.78 -20.60
C PRO A 87 9.31 -10.48 -20.59
N GLU A 88 8.27 -10.40 -21.41
CA GLU A 88 7.37 -9.25 -21.51
C GLU A 88 6.59 -9.04 -20.21
N GLU A 89 6.08 -10.10 -19.62
CA GLU A 89 5.36 -10.06 -18.32
C GLU A 89 6.30 -9.72 -17.18
N ILE A 90 7.52 -10.27 -17.17
CA ILE A 90 8.54 -9.93 -16.17
C ILE A 90 8.85 -8.42 -16.21
N GLU A 91 9.06 -7.84 -17.40
CA GLU A 91 9.32 -6.40 -17.50
C GLU A 91 8.09 -5.55 -17.12
N ALA A 92 6.86 -6.00 -17.43
CA ALA A 92 5.63 -5.34 -17.00
C ALA A 92 5.52 -5.34 -15.45
N ILE A 93 5.64 -6.50 -14.81
CA ILE A 93 5.59 -6.65 -13.33
C ILE A 93 6.67 -5.78 -12.69
N LYS A 94 7.92 -5.89 -13.16
CA LYS A 94 9.05 -5.13 -12.66
C LYS A 94 8.85 -3.61 -12.79
N SER A 95 8.34 -3.15 -13.95
CA SER A 95 8.00 -1.74 -14.17
C SER A 95 6.98 -1.23 -13.15
N ILE A 96 5.97 -2.04 -12.83
CA ILE A 96 4.96 -1.68 -11.83
C ILE A 96 5.59 -1.56 -10.45
N ILE A 97 6.22 -2.61 -9.94
CA ILE A 97 6.72 -2.66 -8.56
C ILE A 97 7.82 -1.63 -8.29
N THR A 98 8.65 -1.28 -9.28
CA THR A 98 9.70 -0.26 -9.12
C THR A 98 9.15 1.17 -9.13
N ARG A 99 8.00 1.42 -9.78
CA ARG A 99 7.41 2.76 -9.92
C ARG A 99 6.32 3.07 -8.91
N MET A 100 5.74 2.06 -8.26
CA MET A 100 4.67 2.25 -7.28
C MET A 100 5.10 2.98 -6.00
N SER A 101 6.39 2.94 -5.65
CA SER A 101 6.89 3.54 -4.43
C SER A 101 6.57 5.05 -4.38
N PHE A 102 6.04 5.49 -3.25
CA PHE A 102 5.70 6.90 -2.99
C PHE A 102 6.90 7.85 -3.14
N LYS A 103 8.12 7.33 -3.09
CA LYS A 103 9.37 8.08 -3.23
C LYS A 103 9.66 8.50 -4.68
N ASN A 104 9.13 7.78 -5.67
CA ASN A 104 9.42 7.95 -7.10
C ASN A 104 8.45 8.90 -7.83
N HIS A 105 7.63 9.67 -7.11
CA HIS A 105 6.73 10.67 -7.71
C HIS A 105 7.43 11.78 -8.53
N GLN A 106 8.76 11.82 -8.56
CA GLN A 106 9.51 12.83 -9.29
C GLN A 106 9.83 12.46 -10.76
N GLU A 107 9.64 11.21 -11.15
CA GLU A 107 9.78 10.81 -12.54
C GLU A 107 8.40 10.78 -13.22
N ASN A 108 8.18 11.67 -14.18
CA ASN A 108 6.98 11.82 -15.04
C ASN A 108 6.70 10.58 -15.92
N GLN A 109 6.80 9.37 -15.41
CA GLN A 109 6.49 8.15 -16.14
C GLN A 109 5.10 7.67 -15.74
N GLU A 110 4.17 7.70 -16.67
CA GLU A 110 2.82 7.18 -16.48
C GLU A 110 2.86 5.68 -16.14
N LEU A 111 2.14 5.29 -15.11
CA LEU A 111 1.89 3.88 -14.80
C LEU A 111 0.97 3.27 -15.87
N SER A 112 1.21 2.00 -16.23
CA SER A 112 0.24 1.23 -17.00
C SER A 112 -1.10 1.13 -16.28
N LEU A 113 -2.14 0.65 -16.93
CA LEU A 113 -3.43 0.42 -16.29
C LEU A 113 -3.28 -0.52 -15.09
N GLU A 114 -2.55 -1.62 -15.25
CA GLU A 114 -2.27 -2.60 -14.19
C GLU A 114 -1.52 -1.95 -13.01
N GLY A 115 -0.54 -1.10 -13.29
CA GLY A 115 0.20 -0.36 -12.27
C GLY A 115 -0.68 0.62 -11.50
N ARG A 116 -1.60 1.29 -12.17
CA ARG A 116 -2.61 2.17 -11.54
C ARG A 116 -3.57 1.38 -10.66
N VAL A 117 -4.01 0.21 -11.12
CA VAL A 117 -4.87 -0.70 -10.36
C VAL A 117 -4.18 -1.15 -9.07
N VAL A 118 -2.95 -1.64 -9.15
CA VAL A 118 -2.22 -2.14 -7.97
C VAL A 118 -1.89 -1.01 -7.00
N GLN A 119 -1.50 0.16 -7.50
CA GLN A 119 -1.24 1.34 -6.65
C GLN A 119 -2.49 1.82 -5.92
N ASP A 120 -3.65 1.79 -6.58
CA ASP A 120 -4.91 2.14 -5.94
C ASP A 120 -5.29 1.13 -4.86
N ALA A 121 -5.08 -0.17 -5.11
CA ALA A 121 -5.34 -1.23 -4.14
C ALA A 121 -4.47 -1.09 -2.87
N ASP A 122 -3.18 -0.80 -3.04
CA ASP A 122 -2.26 -0.52 -1.92
C ASP A 122 -2.70 0.71 -1.13
N ARG A 123 -3.00 1.82 -1.80
CA ARG A 123 -3.51 3.04 -1.15
C ARG A 123 -4.81 2.82 -0.40
N LEU A 124 -5.70 2.00 -0.94
CA LEU A 124 -6.97 1.65 -0.31
C LEU A 124 -6.78 0.86 1.00
N ASP A 125 -5.73 0.05 1.14
CA ASP A 125 -5.44 -0.67 2.38
C ASP A 125 -5.02 0.28 3.53
N ALA A 126 -4.61 1.50 3.19
CA ALA A 126 -4.26 2.52 4.18
C ALA A 126 -5.47 3.35 4.68
N ILE A 127 -6.68 3.18 4.11
CA ILE A 127 -7.86 3.98 4.48
C ILE A 127 -9.06 3.10 4.86
N GLY A 128 -10.09 3.72 5.45
CA GLY A 128 -11.27 3.02 5.97
C GLY A 128 -10.98 2.27 7.27
N ALA A 129 -11.78 1.27 7.60
CA ALA A 129 -11.69 0.53 8.86
C ALA A 129 -10.32 -0.16 9.05
N ILE A 130 -9.79 -0.77 7.99
CA ILE A 130 -8.47 -1.40 8.01
C ILE A 130 -7.38 -0.36 8.23
N GLY A 131 -7.43 0.77 7.52
CA GLY A 131 -6.47 1.87 7.69
C GLY A 131 -6.44 2.41 9.12
N ILE A 132 -7.61 2.58 9.75
CA ILE A 132 -7.72 2.98 11.17
C ILE A 132 -7.03 1.95 12.07
N ALA A 133 -7.36 0.67 11.92
CA ALA A 133 -6.76 -0.39 12.72
C ALA A 133 -5.23 -0.41 12.57
N ARG A 134 -4.72 -0.33 11.34
CA ARG A 134 -3.28 -0.28 11.05
C ARG A 134 -2.58 0.89 11.71
N VAL A 135 -3.16 2.09 11.61
CA VAL A 135 -2.59 3.30 12.25
C VAL A 135 -2.53 3.15 13.76
N MET A 136 -3.57 2.60 14.40
CA MET A 136 -3.59 2.41 15.84
C MET A 136 -2.59 1.35 16.29
N CYS A 137 -2.49 0.22 15.58
CA CYS A 137 -1.48 -0.80 15.85
C CYS A 137 -0.06 -0.25 15.72
N TYR A 138 0.25 0.44 14.61
CA TYR A 138 1.55 1.05 14.41
C TYR A 138 1.88 2.11 15.46
N SER A 139 0.92 2.96 15.81
CA SER A 139 1.13 3.98 16.84
C SER A 139 1.40 3.35 18.21
N GLY A 140 0.67 2.28 18.55
CA GLY A 140 0.91 1.52 19.79
C GLY A 140 2.31 0.88 19.82
N SER A 141 2.74 0.25 18.72
CA SER A 141 4.07 -0.39 18.63
C SER A 141 5.24 0.58 18.72
N THR A 142 5.04 1.82 18.26
CA THR A 142 6.07 2.88 18.27
C THR A 142 5.98 3.82 19.48
N GLY A 143 5.03 3.60 20.40
CA GLY A 143 4.80 4.51 21.52
C GLY A 143 4.24 5.88 21.14
N ARG A 144 3.70 6.01 19.91
CA ARG A 144 3.08 7.24 19.42
C ARG A 144 1.73 7.48 20.12
N PRO A 145 1.47 8.67 20.70
CA PRO A 145 0.19 8.98 21.30
C PRO A 145 -0.98 8.87 20.31
N ILE A 146 -2.16 8.48 20.76
CA ILE A 146 -3.37 8.48 19.94
C ILE A 146 -3.69 9.91 19.49
N HIS A 147 -3.77 10.85 20.46
CA HIS A 147 -4.10 12.26 20.24
C HIS A 147 -3.41 13.14 21.28
N HIS A 148 -3.19 14.41 20.93
CA HIS A 148 -2.72 15.44 21.86
C HIS A 148 -3.38 16.79 21.51
N PRO A 149 -4.13 17.43 22.44
CA PRO A 149 -4.95 18.62 22.15
C PRO A 149 -4.17 19.82 21.59
N ASN A 150 -2.91 19.97 22.01
CA ASN A 150 -2.05 21.09 21.60
C ASN A 150 -1.23 20.83 20.32
N MET A 151 -1.27 19.60 19.79
CA MET A 151 -0.58 19.26 18.55
C MET A 151 -1.53 19.40 17.36
N LYS A 152 -1.05 20.06 16.29
CA LYS A 152 -1.82 20.29 15.07
C LYS A 152 -1.18 19.55 13.90
N PRO A 153 -2.00 19.00 12.97
CA PRO A 153 -1.48 18.39 11.75
C PRO A 153 -0.61 19.37 10.95
N ARG A 154 0.49 18.87 10.43
CA ARG A 154 1.43 19.64 9.63
C ARG A 154 0.93 19.72 8.19
N LYS A 155 0.99 20.92 7.59
CA LYS A 155 0.54 21.12 6.21
C LYS A 155 1.58 20.68 5.17
N GLN A 156 2.85 20.93 5.49
CA GLN A 156 4.01 20.56 4.68
C GLN A 156 5.06 19.95 5.60
N MET A 157 5.74 18.93 5.16
CA MET A 157 6.83 18.28 5.87
C MET A 157 7.79 17.62 4.89
N THR A 158 9.06 17.62 5.25
CA THR A 158 10.08 16.85 4.56
C THR A 158 9.91 15.35 4.87
N ALA A 159 10.57 14.49 4.09
CA ALA A 159 10.57 13.06 4.35
C ALA A 159 11.17 12.72 5.74
N GLU A 160 12.15 13.50 6.19
CA GLU A 160 12.78 13.36 7.50
C GLU A 160 11.83 13.76 8.63
N GLU A 161 11.17 14.91 8.52
CA GLU A 161 10.15 15.35 9.49
C GLU A 161 8.97 14.41 9.57
N TYR A 162 8.59 13.79 8.43
CA TYR A 162 7.53 12.77 8.40
C TYR A 162 7.94 11.51 9.19
N ARG A 163 9.22 11.10 9.10
CA ARG A 163 9.71 9.88 9.76
C ARG A 163 10.01 10.09 11.25
N ASN A 164 10.65 11.21 11.58
CA ASN A 164 11.27 11.44 12.89
C ASN A 164 10.56 12.51 13.72
N GLY A 165 9.63 13.27 13.14
CA GLY A 165 8.93 14.34 13.83
C GLY A 165 7.89 13.84 14.83
N GLU A 166 7.68 14.60 15.90
CA GLU A 166 6.58 14.31 16.83
C GLU A 166 5.23 14.34 16.11
N SER A 167 4.45 13.28 16.31
CA SER A 167 3.15 13.09 15.67
C SER A 167 2.23 12.24 16.55
N THR A 168 0.94 12.28 16.27
CA THR A 168 -0.07 11.42 16.90
C THR A 168 -0.76 10.56 15.84
N ALA A 169 -1.44 9.49 16.28
CA ALA A 169 -2.25 8.67 15.37
C ALA A 169 -3.27 9.55 14.64
N ILE A 170 -3.99 10.43 15.34
CA ILE A 170 -4.99 11.33 14.74
C ILE A 170 -4.38 12.36 13.78
N MET A 171 -3.17 12.89 14.06
CA MET A 171 -2.49 13.77 13.11
C MET A 171 -2.22 13.06 11.78
N HIS A 172 -1.86 11.79 11.80
CA HIS A 172 -1.59 11.00 10.58
C HIS A 172 -2.81 10.90 9.66
N PHE A 173 -4.04 10.92 10.19
CA PHE A 173 -5.25 10.98 9.36
C PHE A 173 -5.23 12.23 8.46
N TYR A 174 -4.97 13.39 9.03
CA TYR A 174 -4.95 14.65 8.28
C TYR A 174 -3.70 14.83 7.42
N GLU A 175 -2.56 14.34 7.89
CA GLU A 175 -1.28 14.48 7.18
C GLU A 175 -1.19 13.57 5.95
N LYS A 176 -1.84 12.40 5.99
CA LYS A 176 -1.75 11.40 4.91
C LYS A 176 -3.11 10.80 4.51
N LEU A 177 -3.83 10.15 5.43
CA LEU A 177 -4.91 9.23 5.04
C LEU A 177 -6.05 9.92 4.30
N LEU A 178 -6.51 11.09 4.79
CA LEU A 178 -7.59 11.84 4.15
C LEU A 178 -7.21 12.39 2.77
N LYS A 179 -5.92 12.46 2.45
CA LYS A 179 -5.45 12.92 1.13
C LYS A 179 -5.45 11.79 0.07
N LEU A 180 -5.46 10.53 0.51
CA LEU A 180 -5.29 9.39 -0.39
C LEU A 180 -6.46 9.23 -1.38
N LYS A 181 -7.67 9.62 -1.02
CA LYS A 181 -8.84 9.60 -1.93
C LYS A 181 -8.56 10.36 -3.24
N GLU A 182 -7.95 11.54 -3.15
CA GLU A 182 -7.65 12.39 -4.31
C GLU A 182 -6.48 11.87 -5.16
N LEU A 183 -5.73 10.89 -4.66
CA LEU A 183 -4.59 10.28 -5.35
C LEU A 183 -4.96 8.99 -6.09
N MET A 184 -6.23 8.59 -6.08
CA MET A 184 -6.69 7.39 -6.82
C MET A 184 -6.65 7.64 -8.32
N ASN A 185 -6.14 6.63 -9.03
CA ASN A 185 -5.92 6.70 -10.48
C ASN A 185 -7.14 6.25 -11.28
N THR A 186 -7.74 5.11 -10.86
CA THR A 186 -8.79 4.40 -11.60
C THR A 186 -10.19 4.84 -11.13
N ASP A 187 -11.18 4.70 -11.98
CA ASP A 187 -12.55 5.09 -11.62
C ASP A 187 -13.14 4.14 -10.56
N TYR A 188 -12.80 2.84 -10.65
CA TYR A 188 -13.23 1.89 -9.64
C TYR A 188 -12.52 2.12 -8.30
N GLY A 189 -11.21 2.43 -8.32
CA GLY A 189 -10.44 2.83 -7.14
C GLY A 189 -11.02 4.06 -6.46
N LYS A 190 -11.37 5.11 -7.22
CA LYS A 190 -12.05 6.32 -6.71
C LYS A 190 -13.39 5.99 -6.04
N LYS A 191 -14.18 5.09 -6.66
CA LYS A 191 -15.47 4.65 -6.11
C LYS A 191 -15.29 3.96 -4.74
N LEU A 192 -14.31 3.05 -4.61
CA LEU A 192 -14.01 2.39 -3.35
C LEU A 192 -13.45 3.36 -2.30
N ALA A 193 -12.56 4.26 -2.73
CA ALA A 193 -11.94 5.25 -1.84
C ALA A 193 -12.97 6.20 -1.23
N LYS A 194 -14.03 6.55 -1.95
CA LYS A 194 -15.10 7.42 -1.45
C LYS A 194 -15.70 6.87 -0.15
N GLY A 195 -16.18 5.63 -0.16
CA GLY A 195 -16.80 5.03 1.02
C GLY A 195 -15.81 4.83 2.18
N ARG A 196 -14.54 4.46 1.88
CA ARG A 196 -13.51 4.33 2.91
C ARG A 196 -13.12 5.68 3.52
N HIS A 197 -13.10 6.74 2.73
CA HIS A 197 -12.85 8.10 3.18
C HIS A 197 -13.99 8.63 4.06
N GLU A 198 -15.23 8.47 3.66
CA GLU A 198 -16.41 8.83 4.47
C GLU A 198 -16.40 8.12 5.83
N PHE A 199 -15.93 6.88 5.87
CA PHE A 199 -15.76 6.16 7.13
C PHE A 199 -14.66 6.77 8.01
N LEU A 200 -13.55 7.24 7.44
CA LEU A 200 -12.52 7.96 8.20
C LEU A 200 -13.05 9.26 8.81
N GLU A 201 -13.83 10.03 8.05
CA GLU A 201 -14.44 11.28 8.53
C GLU A 201 -15.42 11.01 9.68
N MET A 202 -16.27 9.98 9.54
CA MET A 202 -17.21 9.55 10.55
C MET A 202 -16.50 9.08 11.84
N TYR A 203 -15.40 8.33 11.70
CA TYR A 203 -14.58 7.93 12.85
C TYR A 203 -13.98 9.13 13.58
N LEU A 204 -13.45 10.12 12.84
CA LEU A 204 -12.87 11.31 13.47
C LEU A 204 -13.92 12.16 14.18
N GLU A 205 -15.11 12.33 13.61
CA GLU A 205 -16.22 13.02 14.26
C GLU A 205 -16.59 12.34 15.59
N GLN A 206 -16.77 11.02 15.56
CA GLN A 206 -17.08 10.24 16.76
C GLN A 206 -15.96 10.32 17.79
N PHE A 207 -14.69 10.16 17.35
CA PHE A 207 -13.52 10.23 18.22
C PHE A 207 -13.44 11.56 18.99
N TYR A 208 -13.63 12.70 18.31
CA TYR A 208 -13.57 14.01 18.98
C TYR A 208 -14.74 14.24 19.91
N ALA A 209 -15.95 13.78 19.54
CA ALA A 209 -17.11 13.91 20.41
C ALA A 209 -16.93 13.12 21.72
N GLU A 210 -16.35 11.91 21.65
CA GLU A 210 -16.02 11.12 22.84
C GLU A 210 -14.86 11.73 23.63
N TRP A 211 -13.83 12.24 22.95
CA TRP A 211 -12.70 12.91 23.59
C TRP A 211 -13.14 14.12 24.43
N GLU A 212 -14.13 14.84 23.97
CA GLU A 212 -14.70 16.00 24.66
C GLU A 212 -15.84 15.63 25.64
N GLY A 213 -16.17 14.35 25.78
CA GLY A 213 -17.25 13.88 26.64
C GLY A 213 -18.65 14.28 26.18
N LYS A 214 -18.85 14.51 24.87
CA LYS A 214 -20.14 14.92 24.29
C LYS A 214 -20.97 13.73 23.81
N ARG A 215 -20.38 12.57 23.66
CA ARG A 215 -21.01 11.29 23.31
C ARG A 215 -20.39 10.16 24.12
#